data_c5c4ba352154cd6d8171375bed5214b2
#
_entry.id   c5c4ba352154cd6d8171375bed5214b2
#
_cell.length_a   1.000
_cell.length_b   1.000
_cell.length_c   1.000
_cell.angle_alpha   90.00
_cell.angle_beta   90.00
_cell.angle_gamma   90.00
#
_symmetry.space_group_name_H-M   'P 1'
#
loop_
_entity.id
_entity.type
_entity.pdbx_description
1 polymer ?
#
loop_
_entity_poly.entity_id
_entity_poly.type
_entity_poly.pdbx_seq_one_letter_code
_entity_poly.pdbx_strand_id
1 'polypeptide(L)'
;MLKLLSLSLSLSLSLFMVLGQSSTYASSQQASHLRLDPLLERVEVSLQAHQALVEQLRLDRETLLALGSAAGDDLQTIFVAMSRDYRDAVESAVSVSSAIAGVNQTAITLFEAWREEIGDLTEPRLKADNEAQFTASWQRYEELMQSLQRSEAMIDPVLADLKSNLVYFKHALDKSSVASRKTELSDTGNHTQALINALTSSVVMSKAFQKSMQ
;
A
#
# COMPACT_ATOMS: atom_id res chain seq x y z
N MET A 1 -47.84 54.79 47.29
CA MET A 1 -48.82 53.72 47.37
C MET A 1 -48.31 52.56 46.58
N LEU A 2 -47.87 51.58 47.23
CA LEU A 2 -48.34 50.21 47.45
C LEU A 2 -48.07 49.30 46.27
N LYS A 3 -47.10 48.39 46.46
CA LYS A 3 -47.27 46.96 46.65
C LYS A 3 -47.45 46.19 45.30
N LEU A 4 -46.91 45.09 45.03
CA LEU A 4 -46.40 43.88 45.70
C LEU A 4 -45.71 43.01 44.60
N LEU A 5 -44.61 42.41 44.91
CA LEU A 5 -44.39 41.00 45.28
C LEU A 5 -44.70 39.96 44.20
N SER A 6 -43.64 39.37 43.78
CA SER A 6 -43.17 38.00 44.04
C SER A 6 -43.67 36.87 43.14
N LEU A 7 -42.84 35.94 43.09
CA LEU A 7 -42.89 34.53 42.64
C LEU A 7 -42.35 34.33 41.24
N SER A 8 -41.49 33.43 41.01
CA SER A 8 -40.73 32.39 41.70
C SER A 8 -39.90 31.71 40.65
N LEU A 9 -38.71 31.58 40.87
CA LEU A 9 -37.99 30.38 41.29
C LEU A 9 -38.63 29.07 40.83
N SER A 10 -37.83 28.34 40.09
CA SER A 10 -37.87 26.94 39.76
C SER A 10 -38.17 26.60 38.30
N LEU A 11 -37.11 26.56 37.50
CA LEU A 11 -36.91 25.51 36.50
C LEU A 11 -35.45 25.58 35.97
N SER A 12 -34.51 25.18 36.78
CA SER A 12 -33.13 24.96 36.36
C SER A 12 -32.61 23.74 37.10
N LEU A 13 -33.01 22.56 36.64
CA LEU A 13 -32.32 21.32 37.01
C LEU A 13 -32.79 20.16 36.14
N SER A 14 -32.43 20.13 34.88
CA SER A 14 -32.54 18.90 34.05
C SER A 14 -31.75 18.96 32.75
N LEU A 15 -30.68 19.76 32.67
CA LEU A 15 -29.87 19.80 31.43
C LEU A 15 -28.36 19.54 31.70
N PHE A 16 -28.06 18.67 32.66
CA PHE A 16 -26.63 18.36 32.97
C PHE A 16 -26.27 16.87 32.88
N MET A 17 -27.10 16.01 32.28
CA MET A 17 -26.80 14.56 32.16
C MET A 17 -26.63 14.04 30.75
N VAL A 18 -26.51 14.87 29.71
CA VAL A 18 -26.30 14.40 28.34
C VAL A 18 -24.90 14.76 27.79
N LEU A 19 -24.16 15.66 28.47
CA LEU A 19 -22.83 16.09 27.99
C LEU A 19 -21.67 15.20 28.46
N GLY A 20 -21.88 14.24 29.33
CA GLY A 20 -20.82 13.35 29.85
C GLY A 20 -20.51 12.16 28.95
N GLN A 21 -21.39 11.73 28.08
CA GLN A 21 -21.19 10.54 27.27
C GLN A 21 -20.51 10.83 25.90
N SER A 22 -20.71 12.01 25.36
CA SER A 22 -20.09 12.41 24.09
C SER A 22 -18.57 12.62 24.20
N SER A 23 -18.06 13.00 25.36
CA SER A 23 -16.67 13.29 25.62
C SER A 23 -15.80 12.04 25.72
N THR A 24 -16.34 10.95 26.27
CA THR A 24 -15.62 9.66 26.37
C THR A 24 -15.57 8.91 25.07
N TYR A 25 -16.61 9.00 24.23
CA TYR A 25 -16.59 8.40 22.88
C TYR A 25 -15.64 9.13 21.95
N ALA A 26 -15.59 10.47 21.99
CA ALA A 26 -14.66 11.26 21.19
C ALA A 26 -13.19 10.99 21.59
N SER A 27 -12.91 10.83 22.87
CA SER A 27 -11.52 10.55 23.34
C SER A 27 -11.06 9.13 23.02
N SER A 28 -11.94 8.13 23.06
CA SER A 28 -11.58 6.75 22.68
C SER A 28 -11.37 6.59 21.17
N GLN A 29 -12.17 7.27 20.35
CA GLN A 29 -12.00 7.32 18.91
C GLN A 29 -10.70 8.04 18.53
N GLN A 30 -10.38 9.16 19.15
CA GLN A 30 -9.15 9.91 18.94
C GLN A 30 -7.91 9.14 19.39
N ALA A 31 -7.99 8.38 20.48
CA ALA A 31 -6.90 7.50 20.93
C ALA A 31 -6.65 6.33 19.94
N SER A 32 -7.68 5.77 19.34
CA SER A 32 -7.54 4.72 18.33
C SER A 32 -6.93 5.24 17.02
N HIS A 33 -7.24 6.46 16.57
CA HIS A 33 -6.62 7.07 15.40
C HIS A 33 -5.12 7.33 15.60
N LEU A 34 -4.73 7.92 16.73
CA LEU A 34 -3.31 8.15 17.08
C LEU A 34 -2.49 6.85 17.12
N ARG A 35 -3.13 5.74 17.42
CA ARG A 35 -2.50 4.42 17.45
C ARG A 35 -2.19 3.88 16.04
N LEU A 36 -3.07 4.15 15.07
CA LEU A 36 -2.93 3.65 13.70
C LEU A 36 -2.02 4.53 12.82
N ASP A 37 -1.73 5.77 13.20
CA ASP A 37 -0.94 6.71 12.41
C ASP A 37 0.42 6.14 11.96
N PRO A 38 1.23 5.46 12.79
CA PRO A 38 2.49 4.88 12.33
C PRO A 38 2.30 3.81 11.25
N LEU A 39 1.23 3.02 11.32
CA LEU A 39 0.92 2.02 10.30
C LEU A 39 0.46 2.70 9.00
N LEU A 40 -0.37 3.73 9.08
CA LEU A 40 -0.83 4.49 7.91
C LEU A 40 0.34 5.16 7.19
N GLU A 41 1.33 5.69 7.93
CA GLU A 41 2.56 6.23 7.35
C GLU A 41 3.36 5.16 6.60
N ARG A 42 3.51 3.96 7.15
CA ARG A 42 4.18 2.84 6.48
C ARG A 42 3.43 2.36 5.24
N VAL A 43 2.11 2.34 5.29
CA VAL A 43 1.28 2.02 4.12
C VAL A 43 1.46 3.08 3.02
N GLU A 44 1.57 4.36 3.37
CA GLU A 44 1.86 5.43 2.40
C GLU A 44 3.23 5.25 1.73
N VAL A 45 4.27 4.94 2.50
CA VAL A 45 5.61 4.63 1.95
C VAL A 45 5.54 3.43 1.00
N SER A 46 4.81 2.38 1.36
CA SER A 46 4.60 1.20 0.51
C SER A 46 3.84 1.55 -0.77
N LEU A 47 2.80 2.37 -0.68
CA LEU A 47 2.04 2.84 -1.83
C LEU A 47 2.93 3.59 -2.82
N GLN A 48 3.76 4.51 -2.34
CA GLN A 48 4.69 5.29 -3.17
C GLN A 48 5.73 4.39 -3.85
N ALA A 49 6.29 3.41 -3.12
CA ALA A 49 7.23 2.44 -3.68
C ALA A 49 6.58 1.60 -4.81
N HIS A 50 5.35 1.13 -4.61
CA HIS A 50 4.60 0.41 -5.64
C HIS A 50 4.33 1.27 -6.88
N GLN A 51 3.96 2.54 -6.70
CA GLN A 51 3.76 3.46 -7.82
C GLN A 51 5.05 3.71 -8.60
N ALA A 52 6.17 3.88 -7.91
CA ALA A 52 7.48 4.07 -8.56
C ALA A 52 7.88 2.85 -9.40
N LEU A 53 7.70 1.62 -8.87
CA LEU A 53 7.96 0.41 -9.62
C LEU A 53 7.01 0.24 -10.83
N VAL A 54 5.74 0.60 -10.69
CA VAL A 54 4.78 0.59 -11.82
C VAL A 54 5.27 1.49 -12.96
N GLU A 55 5.70 2.72 -12.66
CA GLU A 55 6.19 3.64 -13.69
C GLU A 55 7.47 3.11 -14.33
N GLN A 56 8.39 2.55 -13.54
CA GLN A 56 9.62 1.96 -14.07
C GLN A 56 9.34 0.75 -14.97
N LEU A 57 8.47 -0.16 -14.57
CA LEU A 57 8.09 -1.33 -15.40
C LEU A 57 7.36 -0.94 -16.69
N ARG A 58 6.67 0.20 -16.72
CA ARG A 58 6.11 0.74 -17.97
C ARG A 58 7.20 1.13 -18.95
N LEU A 59 8.27 1.80 -18.48
CA LEU A 59 9.43 2.14 -19.29
C LEU A 59 10.15 0.89 -19.80
N ASP A 60 10.38 -0.10 -18.92
CA ASP A 60 10.95 -1.40 -19.32
C ASP A 60 10.15 -2.07 -20.43
N ARG A 61 8.82 -2.07 -20.29
CA ARG A 61 7.93 -2.66 -21.29
C ARG A 61 7.95 -1.88 -22.62
N GLU A 62 8.01 -0.56 -22.57
CA GLU A 62 8.11 0.27 -23.77
C GLU A 62 9.42 0.03 -24.52
N THR A 63 10.56 0.01 -23.83
CA THR A 63 11.88 -0.31 -24.42
C THR A 63 11.94 -1.73 -24.95
N LEU A 64 11.32 -2.69 -24.28
CA LEU A 64 11.22 -4.07 -24.75
C LEU A 64 10.43 -4.18 -26.07
N LEU A 65 9.30 -3.50 -26.17
CA LEU A 65 8.48 -3.45 -27.38
C LEU A 65 9.18 -2.70 -28.52
N ALA A 66 9.86 -1.61 -28.18
CA ALA A 66 10.67 -0.85 -29.15
C ALA A 66 11.79 -1.73 -29.73
N LEU A 67 12.48 -2.53 -28.90
CA LEU A 67 13.51 -3.46 -29.36
C LEU A 67 12.93 -4.49 -30.35
N GLY A 68 11.76 -5.05 -30.05
CA GLY A 68 11.09 -6.04 -30.91
C GLY A 68 10.65 -5.51 -32.27
N SER A 69 10.56 -4.18 -32.44
CA SER A 69 10.16 -3.49 -33.68
C SER A 69 11.25 -2.68 -34.35
N ALA A 70 12.46 -2.59 -33.75
CA ALA A 70 13.50 -1.69 -34.18
C ALA A 70 14.13 -2.04 -35.53
N ALA A 71 14.51 -1.01 -36.27
CA ALA A 71 15.41 -1.12 -37.42
C ALA A 71 16.88 -1.07 -36.96
N GLY A 72 17.81 -1.67 -37.77
CA GLY A 72 19.16 -2.00 -37.34
C GLY A 72 19.96 -0.91 -36.61
N ASP A 73 19.88 0.34 -37.04
CA ASP A 73 20.70 1.44 -36.48
C ASP A 73 20.26 1.89 -35.07
N ASP A 74 19.01 1.60 -34.67
CA ASP A 74 18.46 2.00 -33.38
C ASP A 74 18.68 0.97 -32.25
N LEU A 75 19.05 -0.27 -32.61
CA LEU A 75 19.17 -1.38 -31.67
C LEU A 75 20.10 -1.08 -30.49
N GLN A 76 21.26 -0.46 -30.77
CA GLN A 76 22.24 -0.13 -29.73
C GLN A 76 21.68 0.90 -28.74
N THR A 77 20.97 1.92 -29.23
CA THR A 77 20.37 2.97 -28.40
C THR A 77 19.27 2.38 -27.50
N ILE A 78 18.42 1.54 -28.07
CA ILE A 78 17.32 0.88 -27.32
C ILE A 78 17.91 -0.09 -26.28
N PHE A 79 18.95 -0.87 -26.61
CA PHE A 79 19.60 -1.77 -25.67
C PHE A 79 20.23 -1.03 -24.47
N VAL A 80 20.84 0.14 -24.71
CA VAL A 80 21.38 0.98 -23.63
C VAL A 80 20.24 1.49 -22.72
N ALA A 81 19.13 1.93 -23.31
CA ALA A 81 17.95 2.35 -22.55
C ALA A 81 17.39 1.17 -21.70
N MET A 82 17.17 0.01 -22.32
CA MET A 82 16.70 -1.20 -21.64
C MET A 82 17.62 -1.63 -20.48
N SER A 83 18.95 -1.47 -20.64
CA SER A 83 19.92 -1.80 -19.60
C SER A 83 19.86 -0.84 -18.41
N ARG A 84 19.55 0.43 -18.65
CA ARG A 84 19.33 1.42 -17.59
C ARG A 84 18.00 1.16 -16.89
N ASP A 85 16.93 1.01 -17.66
CA ASP A 85 15.57 0.84 -17.15
C ASP A 85 15.48 -0.41 -16.26
N TYR A 86 16.11 -1.53 -16.65
CA TYR A 86 16.23 -2.72 -15.82
C TYR A 86 16.92 -2.47 -14.46
N ARG A 87 18.01 -1.68 -14.42
CA ARG A 87 18.68 -1.36 -13.15
C ARG A 87 17.78 -0.56 -12.23
N ASP A 88 17.09 0.41 -12.81
CA ASP A 88 16.19 1.27 -12.07
C ASP A 88 14.96 0.48 -11.56
N ALA A 89 14.49 -0.53 -12.33
CA ALA A 89 13.47 -1.48 -11.88
C ALA A 89 13.95 -2.36 -10.72
N VAL A 90 15.18 -2.86 -10.75
CA VAL A 90 15.77 -3.64 -9.63
C VAL A 90 15.85 -2.80 -8.36
N GLU A 91 16.27 -1.55 -8.43
CA GLU A 91 16.33 -0.64 -7.29
C GLU A 91 14.93 -0.34 -6.73
N SER A 92 13.97 -0.08 -7.61
CA SER A 92 12.58 0.14 -7.23
C SER A 92 11.95 -1.11 -6.58
N ALA A 93 12.29 -2.31 -7.07
CA ALA A 93 11.84 -3.59 -6.49
C ALA A 93 12.33 -3.79 -5.05
N VAL A 94 13.61 -3.49 -4.78
CA VAL A 94 14.17 -3.53 -3.42
C VAL A 94 13.40 -2.57 -2.49
N SER A 95 13.03 -1.38 -2.99
CA SER A 95 12.25 -0.40 -2.24
C SER A 95 10.87 -0.93 -1.90
N VAL A 96 10.20 -1.63 -2.82
CA VAL A 96 8.89 -2.28 -2.58
C VAL A 96 8.99 -3.33 -1.49
N SER A 97 9.93 -4.27 -1.58
CA SER A 97 10.10 -5.33 -0.56
C SER A 97 10.42 -4.75 0.82
N SER A 98 11.29 -3.75 0.88
CA SER A 98 11.61 -3.05 2.13
C SER A 98 10.38 -2.35 2.74
N ALA A 99 9.57 -1.71 1.90
CA ALA A 99 8.37 -1.01 2.36
C ALA A 99 7.30 -2.00 2.88
N ILE A 100 7.10 -3.15 2.20
CA ILE A 100 6.19 -4.22 2.65
C ILE A 100 6.64 -4.77 4.02
N ALA A 101 7.94 -5.04 4.18
CA ALA A 101 8.50 -5.48 5.45
C ALA A 101 8.24 -4.45 6.56
N GLY A 102 8.37 -3.15 6.25
CA GLY A 102 8.08 -2.05 7.18
C GLY A 102 6.61 -2.00 7.60
N VAL A 103 5.67 -2.18 6.67
CA VAL A 103 4.23 -2.30 6.98
C VAL A 103 3.97 -3.46 7.93
N ASN A 104 4.49 -4.65 7.61
CA ASN A 104 4.30 -5.86 8.40
C ASN A 104 4.85 -5.70 9.83
N GLN A 105 6.09 -5.22 9.97
CA GLN A 105 6.72 -5.05 11.27
C GLN A 105 5.97 -4.04 12.15
N THR A 106 5.56 -2.92 11.57
CA THR A 106 4.82 -1.89 12.31
C THR A 106 3.44 -2.40 12.72
N ALA A 107 2.74 -3.13 11.85
CA ALA A 107 1.45 -3.72 12.15
C ALA A 107 1.52 -4.74 13.29
N ILE A 108 2.49 -5.66 13.26
CA ILE A 108 2.67 -6.66 14.33
C ILE A 108 2.82 -5.96 15.68
N THR A 109 3.77 -5.00 15.78
CA THR A 109 4.02 -4.28 17.02
C THR A 109 2.78 -3.53 17.52
N LEU A 110 2.06 -2.88 16.60
CA LEU A 110 0.85 -2.12 16.92
C LEU A 110 -0.29 -3.01 17.41
N PHE A 111 -0.57 -4.10 16.69
CA PHE A 111 -1.67 -4.99 17.05
C PHE A 111 -1.38 -5.82 18.30
N GLU A 112 -0.12 -6.16 18.58
CA GLU A 112 0.28 -6.79 19.84
C GLU A 112 0.01 -5.85 21.03
N ALA A 113 0.49 -4.61 20.97
CA ALA A 113 0.25 -3.60 22.00
C ALA A 113 -1.26 -3.34 22.20
N TRP A 114 -2.02 -3.27 21.11
CA TRP A 114 -3.48 -3.07 21.21
C TRP A 114 -4.19 -4.25 21.88
N ARG A 115 -3.74 -5.49 21.61
CA ARG A 115 -4.29 -6.69 22.28
C ARG A 115 -4.00 -6.69 23.78
N GLU A 116 -2.81 -6.28 24.20
CA GLU A 116 -2.44 -6.14 25.62
C GLU A 116 -3.34 -5.12 26.31
N GLU A 117 -3.50 -3.92 25.73
CA GLU A 117 -4.38 -2.90 26.27
C GLU A 117 -5.85 -3.37 26.41
N ILE A 118 -6.38 -4.13 25.44
CA ILE A 118 -7.71 -4.73 25.53
C ILE A 118 -7.77 -5.71 26.72
N GLY A 119 -6.69 -6.44 26.97
CA GLY A 119 -6.57 -7.35 28.11
C GLY A 119 -6.76 -6.65 29.46
N ASP A 120 -6.22 -5.44 29.59
CA ASP A 120 -6.25 -4.64 30.82
C ASP A 120 -7.60 -3.91 31.05
N LEU A 121 -8.48 -3.87 30.04
CA LEU A 121 -9.79 -3.23 30.17
C LEU A 121 -10.70 -4.03 31.11
N THR A 122 -11.18 -3.36 32.17
CA THR A 122 -12.08 -3.95 33.17
C THR A 122 -13.54 -3.64 32.93
N GLU A 123 -13.86 -2.58 32.17
CA GLU A 123 -15.23 -2.19 31.82
C GLU A 123 -15.71 -3.05 30.64
N PRO A 124 -16.76 -3.91 30.80
CA PRO A 124 -17.13 -4.93 29.83
C PRO A 124 -17.55 -4.36 28.45
N ARG A 125 -18.27 -3.22 28.46
CA ARG A 125 -18.72 -2.61 27.21
C ARG A 125 -17.57 -2.00 26.44
N LEU A 126 -16.68 -1.28 27.11
CA LEU A 126 -15.49 -0.69 26.49
C LEU A 126 -14.57 -1.78 25.91
N LYS A 127 -14.43 -2.90 26.63
CA LYS A 127 -13.66 -4.06 26.16
C LYS A 127 -14.26 -4.64 24.89
N ALA A 128 -15.58 -4.90 24.86
CA ALA A 128 -16.26 -5.46 23.70
C ALA A 128 -16.17 -4.53 22.47
N ASP A 129 -16.32 -3.21 22.66
CA ASP A 129 -16.18 -2.22 21.58
C ASP A 129 -14.75 -2.20 21.01
N ASN A 130 -13.71 -2.29 21.87
CA ASN A 130 -12.32 -2.35 21.43
C ASN A 130 -11.97 -3.68 20.74
N GLU A 131 -12.47 -4.81 21.21
CA GLU A 131 -12.32 -6.12 20.55
C GLU A 131 -12.92 -6.11 19.15
N ALA A 132 -14.09 -5.49 18.97
CA ALA A 132 -14.74 -5.38 17.67
C ALA A 132 -13.91 -4.49 16.70
N GLN A 133 -13.40 -3.34 17.18
CA GLN A 133 -12.54 -2.46 16.39
C GLN A 133 -11.22 -3.12 16.03
N PHE A 134 -10.58 -3.81 16.97
CA PHE A 134 -9.37 -4.59 16.74
C PHE A 134 -9.59 -5.62 15.63
N THR A 135 -10.64 -6.44 15.75
CA THR A 135 -10.96 -7.49 14.79
C THR A 135 -11.17 -6.93 13.39
N ALA A 136 -11.95 -5.86 13.27
CA ALA A 136 -12.19 -5.21 11.98
C ALA A 136 -10.92 -4.61 11.36
N SER A 137 -10.05 -4.01 12.18
CA SER A 137 -8.78 -3.42 11.72
C SER A 137 -7.78 -4.49 11.30
N TRP A 138 -7.70 -5.58 12.07
CA TRP A 138 -6.87 -6.74 11.75
C TRP A 138 -7.25 -7.39 10.42
N GLN A 139 -8.55 -7.62 10.17
CA GLN A 139 -9.04 -8.19 8.91
C GLN A 139 -8.65 -7.32 7.71
N ARG A 140 -8.83 -6.00 7.81
CA ARG A 140 -8.42 -5.08 6.72
C ARG A 140 -6.92 -5.09 6.48
N TYR A 141 -6.13 -5.18 7.56
CA TYR A 141 -4.68 -5.33 7.45
C TYR A 141 -4.29 -6.64 6.74
N GLU A 142 -4.93 -7.76 7.09
CA GLU A 142 -4.67 -9.05 6.42
C GLU A 142 -4.99 -9.00 4.92
N GLU A 143 -6.11 -8.38 4.54
CA GLU A 143 -6.47 -8.18 3.13
C GLU A 143 -5.43 -7.34 2.38
N LEU A 144 -4.96 -6.24 3.00
CA LEU A 144 -3.89 -5.42 2.45
C LEU A 144 -2.62 -6.25 2.26
N MET A 145 -2.16 -6.95 3.31
CA MET A 145 -0.92 -7.73 3.25
C MET A 145 -0.97 -8.84 2.21
N GLN A 146 -2.11 -9.52 2.05
CA GLN A 146 -2.29 -10.51 0.98
C GLN A 146 -2.13 -9.89 -0.42
N SER A 147 -2.62 -8.66 -0.62
CA SER A 147 -2.44 -7.96 -1.89
C SER A 147 -0.98 -7.59 -2.13
N LEU A 148 -0.31 -7.00 -1.13
CA LEU A 148 1.10 -6.60 -1.19
C LEU A 148 2.01 -7.80 -1.49
N GLN A 149 1.87 -8.89 -0.73
CA GLN A 149 2.67 -10.10 -0.89
C GLN A 149 2.44 -10.80 -2.24
N ARG A 150 1.21 -10.77 -2.75
CA ARG A 150 0.88 -11.33 -4.05
C ARG A 150 1.58 -10.57 -5.19
N SER A 151 1.59 -9.25 -5.14
CA SER A 151 2.33 -8.45 -6.11
C SER A 151 3.84 -8.61 -5.97
N GLU A 152 4.36 -8.67 -4.75
CA GLU A 152 5.79 -8.88 -4.46
C GLU A 152 6.29 -10.20 -5.06
N ALA A 153 5.56 -11.30 -4.88
CA ALA A 153 5.93 -12.61 -5.39
C ALA A 153 6.07 -12.67 -6.93
N MET A 154 5.50 -11.71 -7.66
CA MET A 154 5.61 -11.60 -9.12
C MET A 154 6.83 -10.81 -9.58
N ILE A 155 7.53 -10.08 -8.69
CA ILE A 155 8.62 -9.18 -9.06
C ILE A 155 9.82 -9.96 -9.59
N ASP A 156 10.34 -10.90 -8.80
CA ASP A 156 11.56 -11.65 -9.16
C ASP A 156 11.45 -12.42 -10.48
N PRO A 157 10.33 -13.13 -10.76
CA PRO A 157 10.14 -13.79 -12.07
C PRO A 157 10.23 -12.81 -13.25
N VAL A 158 9.59 -11.64 -13.16
CA VAL A 158 9.60 -10.63 -14.23
C VAL A 158 10.99 -10.02 -14.41
N LEU A 159 11.68 -9.70 -13.31
CA LEU A 159 13.06 -9.20 -13.36
C LEU A 159 14.01 -10.25 -13.95
N ALA A 160 13.78 -11.54 -13.69
CA ALA A 160 14.56 -12.62 -14.30
C ALA A 160 14.34 -12.71 -15.82
N ASP A 161 13.11 -12.55 -16.30
CA ASP A 161 12.80 -12.52 -17.73
C ASP A 161 13.43 -11.31 -18.43
N LEU A 162 13.34 -10.12 -17.84
CA LEU A 162 13.99 -8.91 -18.34
C LEU A 162 15.52 -9.09 -18.41
N LYS A 163 16.14 -9.64 -17.35
CA LYS A 163 17.57 -9.94 -17.30
C LYS A 163 17.97 -10.93 -18.37
N SER A 164 17.18 -11.97 -18.59
CA SER A 164 17.45 -12.98 -19.63
C SER A 164 17.54 -12.34 -21.02
N ASN A 165 16.62 -11.44 -21.35
CA ASN A 165 16.66 -10.71 -22.62
C ASN A 165 17.89 -9.79 -22.70
N LEU A 166 18.24 -9.07 -21.62
CA LEU A 166 19.46 -8.25 -21.60
C LEU A 166 20.74 -9.06 -21.83
N VAL A 167 20.87 -10.21 -21.18
CA VAL A 167 22.04 -11.09 -21.35
C VAL A 167 22.13 -11.60 -22.79
N TYR A 168 21.01 -11.99 -23.38
CA TYR A 168 21.00 -12.45 -24.78
C TYR A 168 21.44 -11.33 -25.72
N PHE A 169 20.82 -10.15 -25.66
CA PHE A 169 21.12 -9.04 -26.58
C PHE A 169 22.47 -8.39 -26.35
N LYS A 170 23.07 -8.55 -25.19
CA LYS A 170 24.47 -8.16 -24.96
C LYS A 170 25.46 -8.88 -25.92
N HIS A 171 25.11 -10.10 -26.35
CA HIS A 171 25.98 -10.95 -27.19
C HIS A 171 25.50 -11.07 -28.64
N ALA A 172 24.25 -10.73 -28.91
CA ALA A 172 23.63 -10.93 -30.23
C ALA A 172 22.64 -9.79 -30.53
N LEU A 173 23.14 -8.58 -30.75
CA LEU A 173 22.36 -7.39 -31.02
C LEU A 173 22.27 -7.09 -32.50
N ASP A 174 21.51 -7.87 -33.23
CA ASP A 174 21.25 -7.73 -34.67
C ASP A 174 19.77 -8.07 -34.99
N LYS A 175 19.33 -7.70 -36.19
CA LYS A 175 17.95 -7.91 -36.66
C LYS A 175 17.51 -9.38 -36.62
N SER A 176 18.39 -10.30 -36.92
CA SER A 176 18.04 -11.73 -36.98
C SER A 176 17.87 -12.28 -35.56
N SER A 177 18.70 -11.85 -34.65
CA SER A 177 18.62 -12.17 -33.20
C SER A 177 17.33 -11.63 -32.57
N VAL A 178 16.95 -10.39 -32.89
CA VAL A 178 15.68 -9.81 -32.43
C VAL A 178 14.48 -10.61 -32.99
N ALA A 179 14.52 -10.93 -34.31
CA ALA A 179 13.46 -11.71 -34.93
C ALA A 179 13.32 -13.11 -34.33
N SER A 180 14.44 -13.77 -33.99
CA SER A 180 14.42 -15.09 -33.34
C SER A 180 13.88 -15.09 -31.92
N ARG A 181 13.95 -13.96 -31.20
CA ARG A 181 13.48 -13.78 -29.82
C ARG A 181 12.12 -13.10 -29.70
N LYS A 182 11.38 -12.93 -30.80
CA LYS A 182 10.13 -12.18 -30.82
C LYS A 182 9.08 -12.72 -29.85
N THR A 183 8.99 -14.04 -29.74
CA THR A 183 8.05 -14.70 -28.82
C THR A 183 8.42 -14.40 -27.37
N GLU A 184 9.67 -14.60 -26.99
CA GLU A 184 10.16 -14.34 -25.63
C GLU A 184 10.04 -12.87 -25.24
N LEU A 185 10.29 -11.94 -26.16
CA LEU A 185 10.07 -10.50 -25.93
C LEU A 185 8.57 -10.22 -25.67
N SER A 186 7.68 -10.84 -26.45
CA SER A 186 6.24 -10.71 -26.25
C SER A 186 5.82 -11.28 -24.90
N ASP A 187 6.29 -12.46 -24.54
CA ASP A 187 5.95 -13.13 -23.27
C ASP A 187 6.47 -12.32 -22.07
N THR A 188 7.70 -11.84 -22.12
CA THR A 188 8.24 -10.92 -21.10
C THR A 188 7.38 -9.65 -20.99
N GLY A 189 6.96 -9.06 -22.10
CA GLY A 189 6.06 -7.90 -22.12
C GLY A 189 4.70 -8.19 -21.47
N ASN A 190 4.16 -9.40 -21.67
CA ASN A 190 2.90 -9.85 -21.06
C ASN A 190 3.07 -10.08 -19.54
N HIS A 191 4.16 -10.71 -19.10
CA HIS A 191 4.47 -10.91 -17.69
C HIS A 191 4.68 -9.57 -16.98
N THR A 192 5.40 -8.64 -17.61
CA THR A 192 5.58 -7.26 -17.09
C THR A 192 4.24 -6.57 -16.93
N GLN A 193 3.34 -6.68 -17.93
CA GLN A 193 1.99 -6.09 -17.82
C GLN A 193 1.16 -6.72 -16.69
N ALA A 194 1.27 -8.03 -16.49
CA ALA A 194 0.58 -8.72 -15.39
C ALA A 194 1.07 -8.22 -14.02
N LEU A 195 2.39 -8.03 -13.87
CA LEU A 195 2.98 -7.45 -12.66
C LEU A 195 2.52 -5.99 -12.43
N ILE A 196 2.51 -5.16 -13.47
CA ILE A 196 1.99 -3.78 -13.40
C ILE A 196 0.56 -3.79 -12.88
N ASN A 197 -0.29 -4.69 -13.36
CA ASN A 197 -1.68 -4.80 -12.93
C ASN A 197 -1.77 -5.23 -11.45
N ALA A 198 -0.96 -6.18 -11.02
CA ALA A 198 -0.91 -6.63 -9.62
C ALA A 198 -0.46 -5.51 -8.67
N LEU A 199 0.63 -4.80 -9.01
CA LEU A 199 1.12 -3.65 -8.24
C LEU A 199 0.09 -2.52 -8.18
N THR A 200 -0.59 -2.24 -9.30
CA THR A 200 -1.68 -1.24 -9.35
C THR A 200 -2.83 -1.63 -8.44
N SER A 201 -3.18 -2.92 -8.38
CA SER A 201 -4.20 -3.43 -7.46
C SER A 201 -3.76 -3.23 -5.99
N SER A 202 -2.49 -3.44 -5.67
CA SER A 202 -1.95 -3.20 -4.34
C SER A 202 -1.99 -1.71 -3.97
N VAL A 203 -1.75 -0.80 -4.91
CA VAL A 203 -1.93 0.66 -4.71
C VAL A 203 -3.38 0.99 -4.38
N VAL A 204 -4.35 0.39 -5.08
CA VAL A 204 -5.78 0.60 -4.80
C VAL A 204 -6.15 0.08 -3.41
N MET A 205 -5.66 -1.11 -3.03
CA MET A 205 -5.90 -1.70 -1.71
C MET A 205 -5.28 -0.84 -0.59
N SER A 206 -4.07 -0.32 -0.78
CA SER A 206 -3.41 0.59 0.17
C SER A 206 -4.24 1.85 0.42
N LYS A 207 -4.76 2.48 -0.65
CA LYS A 207 -5.64 3.66 -0.54
C LYS A 207 -6.97 3.32 0.15
N ALA A 208 -7.55 2.16 -0.15
CA ALA A 208 -8.79 1.71 0.50
C ALA A 208 -8.55 1.45 2.00
N PHE A 209 -7.43 0.83 2.36
CA PHE A 209 -7.03 0.62 3.75
C PHE A 209 -6.89 1.96 4.48
N GLN A 210 -6.11 2.90 3.96
CA GLN A 210 -5.94 4.23 4.57
C GLN A 210 -7.28 4.93 4.81
N LYS A 211 -8.18 4.92 3.81
CA LYS A 211 -9.50 5.52 3.92
C LYS A 211 -10.38 4.85 4.97
N SER A 212 -10.26 3.54 5.15
CA SER A 212 -11.08 2.77 6.10
C SER A 212 -10.62 2.89 7.54
N MET A 213 -9.42 3.43 7.77
CA MET A 213 -8.81 3.62 9.09
C MET A 213 -8.91 5.06 9.61
N GLN A 214 -9.40 5.99 8.79
CA GLN A 214 -9.69 7.38 9.15
C GLN A 214 -11.12 7.52 9.70
#